data_fcc240698b8f3f47eefc11db17392bd9
#
_entry.id   fcc240698b8f3f47eefc11db17392bd9
#
_cell.length_a   1.000
_cell.length_b   1.000
_cell.length_c   1.000
_cell.angle_alpha   90.00
_cell.angle_beta   90.00
_cell.angle_gamma   90.00
#
_symmetry.space_group_name_H-M   'P 1'
#
loop_
_entity.id
_entity.type
_entity.pdbx_description
1 polymer ?
#
loop_
_entity_poly.entity_id
_entity_poly.type
_entity_poly.pdbx_seq_one_letter_code
_entity_poly.pdbx_strand_id
1 'polypeptide(L)'
;SFFNNYFYYEAKGGIEYTLSKKFKFALGVGNFGTYTNGGNFEKPKTIDELRIWEQAVMSHQFKALKLEQRLRVEQRIYSGADYRNRFRYRLALTVPLNNKNGKSGNLYFTCFEEIFFTDKAPHFSRSRFLFGQGYTFNKYVTLQPAYVYQYDISKNSKQGKHFLQVSLLLKINPGNPLISSK
;
A
#
# COMPACT_ATOMS: atom_id res chain seq x y z
N SER A 1 -9.99 21.37 14.84
CA SER A 1 -9.02 21.59 13.74
C SER A 1 -8.75 20.26 13.03
N PHE A 2 -8.68 20.27 11.72
CA PHE A 2 -8.45 19.06 10.89
C PHE A 2 -7.12 18.36 11.22
N PHE A 3 -6.15 19.07 11.77
CA PHE A 3 -4.81 18.58 12.09
C PHE A 3 -4.58 18.23 13.56
N ASN A 4 -5.59 18.26 14.43
CA ASN A 4 -5.41 18.08 15.86
C ASN A 4 -5.81 16.70 16.40
N ASN A 5 -6.11 15.72 15.53
CA ASN A 5 -6.59 14.42 15.95
C ASN A 5 -5.73 13.28 15.37
N TYR A 6 -4.43 13.28 15.69
CA TYR A 6 -3.53 12.21 15.29
C TYR A 6 -3.71 11.00 16.21
N PHE A 7 -4.07 9.86 15.64
CA PHE A 7 -4.27 8.64 16.41
C PHE A 7 -3.64 7.40 15.76
N TYR A 8 -3.06 7.56 14.56
CA TYR A 8 -2.45 6.46 13.85
C TYR A 8 -1.17 6.90 13.14
N TYR A 9 -0.14 6.06 13.23
CA TYR A 9 1.06 6.19 12.40
C TYR A 9 1.49 4.83 11.84
N GLU A 10 2.19 4.87 10.73
CA GLU A 10 2.94 3.73 10.20
C GLU A 10 4.33 4.19 9.72
N ALA A 11 5.35 3.45 10.14
CA ALA A 11 6.71 3.58 9.64
C ALA A 11 7.12 2.23 9.05
N LYS A 12 7.50 2.20 7.78
CA LYS A 12 7.80 0.96 7.08
C LYS A 12 8.93 1.14 6.08
N GLY A 13 9.71 0.08 5.92
CA GLY A 13 10.76 -0.01 4.93
C GLY A 13 10.87 -1.43 4.37
N GLY A 14 11.67 -1.58 3.34
CA GLY A 14 11.87 -2.90 2.74
C GLY A 14 12.82 -2.85 1.56
N ILE A 15 13.13 -4.02 1.06
CA ILE A 15 13.94 -4.23 -0.13
C ILE A 15 13.10 -4.89 -1.22
N GLU A 16 13.29 -4.47 -2.45
CA GLU A 16 12.66 -5.06 -3.62
C GLU A 16 13.72 -5.62 -4.56
N TYR A 17 13.53 -6.87 -4.98
CA TYR A 17 14.34 -7.54 -5.99
C TYR A 17 13.54 -7.71 -7.27
N THR A 18 14.05 -7.19 -8.38
CA THR A 18 13.43 -7.31 -9.70
C THR A 18 14.02 -8.52 -10.42
N LEU A 19 13.26 -9.64 -10.43
CA LEU A 19 13.67 -10.86 -11.11
C LEU A 19 13.58 -10.73 -12.64
N SER A 20 12.56 -10.03 -13.11
CA SER A 20 12.36 -9.76 -14.54
C SER A 20 11.47 -8.54 -14.75
N LYS A 21 11.26 -8.13 -16.01
CA LYS A 21 10.30 -7.06 -16.34
C LYS A 21 8.88 -7.33 -15.86
N LYS A 22 8.54 -8.60 -15.61
CA LYS A 22 7.19 -9.02 -15.19
C LYS A 22 7.10 -9.36 -13.70
N PHE A 23 8.21 -9.77 -13.05
CA PHE A 23 8.19 -10.30 -11.69
C PHE A 23 9.12 -9.56 -10.76
N LYS A 24 8.59 -9.21 -9.59
CA LYS A 24 9.32 -8.59 -8.49
C LYS A 24 8.98 -9.27 -7.18
N PHE A 25 9.95 -9.35 -6.29
CA PHE A 25 9.78 -9.81 -4.92
C PHE A 25 10.20 -8.70 -3.95
N ALA A 26 9.55 -8.63 -2.81
CA ALA A 26 9.93 -7.69 -1.77
C ALA A 26 9.81 -8.32 -0.39
N LEU A 27 10.75 -7.93 0.48
CA LEU A 27 10.70 -8.15 1.92
C LEU A 27 10.57 -6.80 2.60
N GLY A 28 9.74 -6.73 3.62
CA GLY A 28 9.58 -5.49 4.34
C GLY A 28 9.28 -5.69 5.81
N VAL A 29 9.51 -4.63 6.56
CA VAL A 29 9.24 -4.53 7.99
C VAL A 29 8.60 -3.17 8.28
N GLY A 30 7.72 -3.11 9.26
CA GLY A 30 7.12 -1.85 9.68
C GLY A 30 6.55 -1.89 11.08
N ASN A 31 6.58 -0.73 11.71
CA ASN A 31 5.92 -0.50 12.99
C ASN A 31 4.64 0.32 12.78
N PHE A 32 3.56 -0.09 13.43
CA PHE A 32 2.23 0.47 13.30
C PHE A 32 1.68 0.78 14.69
N GLY A 33 1.41 2.04 14.98
CA GLY A 33 0.85 2.48 16.25
C GLY A 33 -0.53 3.07 16.08
N THR A 34 -1.49 2.60 16.90
CA THR A 34 -2.81 3.22 17.02
C THR A 34 -3.00 3.70 18.43
N TYR A 35 -3.50 4.89 18.59
CA TYR A 35 -3.86 5.53 19.83
C TYR A 35 -5.36 5.71 19.95
N THR A 36 -5.85 6.18 21.06
CA THR A 36 -7.24 6.57 21.22
C THR A 36 -7.59 7.65 20.20
N ASN A 37 -8.74 7.57 19.56
CA ASN A 37 -9.20 8.56 18.60
C ASN A 37 -9.29 9.95 19.27
N GLY A 38 -8.66 10.94 18.66
CA GLY A 38 -8.54 12.28 19.25
C GLY A 38 -7.42 12.45 20.28
N GLY A 39 -6.63 11.41 20.57
CA GLY A 39 -5.61 11.42 21.62
C GLY A 39 -4.27 12.06 21.23
N ASN A 40 -4.09 12.58 20.03
CA ASN A 40 -2.86 13.26 19.56
C ASN A 40 -1.55 12.50 19.89
N PHE A 41 -1.55 11.16 19.71
CA PHE A 41 -0.45 10.26 20.08
C PHE A 41 -0.19 10.15 21.60
N GLU A 42 -1.16 10.47 22.43
CA GLU A 42 -1.05 10.27 23.88
C GLU A 42 -1.08 8.76 24.23
N LYS A 43 -0.23 8.38 25.15
CA LYS A 43 -0.13 7.00 25.65
C LYS A 43 -1.27 6.68 26.63
N PRO A 44 -1.67 5.40 26.76
CA PRO A 44 -1.10 4.22 26.10
C PRO A 44 -1.57 4.07 24.65
N LYS A 45 -0.77 3.37 23.83
CA LYS A 45 -1.22 2.91 22.52
C LYS A 45 -2.31 1.86 22.68
N THR A 46 -3.36 1.95 21.90
CA THR A 46 -4.41 0.93 21.82
C THR A 46 -3.97 -0.27 20.99
N ILE A 47 -3.11 -0.05 20.00
CA ILE A 47 -2.48 -1.09 19.20
C ILE A 47 -1.03 -0.67 18.96
N ASP A 48 -0.09 -1.59 19.27
CA ASP A 48 1.31 -1.50 18.87
C ASP A 48 1.67 -2.79 18.14
N GLU A 49 2.02 -2.67 16.86
CA GLU A 49 2.19 -3.80 15.96
C GLU A 49 3.50 -3.70 15.20
N LEU A 50 4.34 -4.73 15.33
CA LEU A 50 5.43 -5.01 14.40
C LEU A 50 4.90 -5.92 13.29
N ARG A 51 5.19 -5.57 12.06
CA ARG A 51 4.78 -6.34 10.88
C ARG A 51 5.97 -6.63 9.99
N ILE A 52 6.11 -7.89 9.63
CA ILE A 52 7.06 -8.36 8.62
C ILE A 52 6.22 -8.86 7.44
N TRP A 53 6.68 -8.67 6.22
CA TRP A 53 5.94 -9.18 5.05
C TRP A 53 6.86 -9.61 3.92
N GLU A 54 6.41 -10.63 3.22
CA GLU A 54 6.90 -11.04 1.91
C GLU A 54 5.86 -10.68 0.84
N GLN A 55 6.34 -10.28 -0.32
CA GLN A 55 5.49 -9.85 -1.42
C GLN A 55 6.02 -10.34 -2.75
N ALA A 56 5.12 -10.84 -3.57
CA ALA A 56 5.34 -11.10 -4.99
C ALA A 56 4.44 -10.20 -5.83
N VAL A 57 5.00 -9.60 -6.87
CA VAL A 57 4.29 -8.74 -7.82
C VAL A 57 4.50 -9.28 -9.21
N MET A 58 3.40 -9.47 -9.95
CA MET A 58 3.39 -9.82 -11.36
C MET A 58 2.74 -8.68 -12.15
N SER A 59 3.44 -8.19 -13.18
CA SER A 59 2.97 -7.09 -14.02
C SER A 59 2.82 -7.54 -15.47
N HIS A 60 1.70 -7.20 -16.07
CA HIS A 60 1.42 -7.40 -17.48
C HIS A 60 1.16 -6.05 -18.16
N GLN A 61 1.79 -5.86 -19.32
CA GLN A 61 1.60 -4.67 -20.13
C GLN A 61 0.81 -5.04 -21.38
N PHE A 62 -0.37 -4.45 -21.56
CA PHE A 62 -1.21 -4.60 -22.74
C PHE A 62 -1.32 -3.25 -23.46
N LYS A 63 -0.54 -3.02 -24.51
CA LYS A 63 -0.44 -1.69 -25.14
C LYS A 63 -0.17 -0.61 -24.10
N ALA A 64 -1.11 0.28 -23.86
CA ALA A 64 -1.01 1.34 -22.89
C ALA A 64 -1.44 0.92 -21.46
N LEU A 65 -2.15 -0.20 -21.30
CA LEU A 65 -2.74 -0.63 -20.06
C LEU A 65 -1.76 -1.50 -19.27
N LYS A 66 -1.53 -1.17 -17.99
CA LYS A 66 -0.75 -1.98 -17.05
C LYS A 66 -1.68 -2.68 -16.08
N LEU A 67 -1.62 -4.02 -16.07
CA LEU A 67 -2.27 -4.86 -15.07
C LEU A 67 -1.21 -5.36 -14.09
N GLU A 68 -1.47 -5.23 -12.78
CA GLU A 68 -0.56 -5.68 -11.73
C GLU A 68 -1.31 -6.55 -10.72
N GLN A 69 -0.76 -7.72 -10.47
CA GLN A 69 -1.21 -8.63 -9.43
C GLN A 69 -0.17 -8.66 -8.31
N ARG A 70 -0.61 -8.57 -7.07
CA ARG A 70 0.25 -8.62 -5.90
C ARG A 70 -0.28 -9.63 -4.88
N LEU A 71 0.56 -10.57 -4.53
CA LEU A 71 0.39 -11.44 -3.37
C LEU A 71 1.28 -10.93 -2.25
N ARG A 72 0.75 -10.87 -1.02
CA ARG A 72 1.52 -10.50 0.16
C ARG A 72 1.09 -11.36 1.34
N VAL A 73 2.08 -11.86 2.06
CA VAL A 73 1.92 -12.51 3.36
C VAL A 73 2.49 -11.57 4.41
N GLU A 74 1.78 -11.34 5.49
CA GLU A 74 2.19 -10.46 6.58
C GLU A 74 2.12 -11.22 7.91
N GLN A 75 3.25 -11.25 8.60
CA GLN A 75 3.36 -11.70 9.99
C GLN A 75 3.14 -10.48 10.88
N ARG A 76 2.09 -10.51 11.67
CA ARG A 76 1.66 -9.40 12.53
C ARG A 76 1.88 -9.77 13.99
N ILE A 77 2.81 -9.08 14.62
CA ILE A 77 3.22 -9.28 16.02
C ILE A 77 2.69 -8.09 16.81
N TYR A 78 1.77 -8.34 17.73
CA TYR A 78 1.17 -7.32 18.56
C TYR A 78 1.81 -7.28 19.93
N SER A 79 2.07 -6.08 20.48
CA SER A 79 2.49 -5.92 21.87
C SER A 79 1.37 -6.37 22.81
N GLY A 80 1.64 -7.39 23.64
CA GLY A 80 0.68 -7.90 24.62
C GLY A 80 -0.48 -8.71 24.03
N ALA A 81 -0.39 -9.16 22.80
CA ALA A 81 -1.43 -9.95 22.13
C ALA A 81 -0.84 -11.02 21.19
N ASP A 82 -1.75 -11.76 20.59
CA ASP A 82 -1.44 -12.87 19.71
C ASP A 82 -0.73 -12.47 18.40
N TYR A 83 0.15 -13.33 17.94
CA TYR A 83 0.64 -13.36 16.57
C TYR A 83 -0.49 -13.73 15.59
N ARG A 84 -0.52 -13.07 14.43
CA ARG A 84 -1.50 -13.33 13.36
C ARG A 84 -0.84 -13.26 11.99
N ASN A 85 -1.22 -14.17 11.11
CA ASN A 85 -0.91 -14.07 9.69
C ASN A 85 -2.04 -13.37 8.93
N ARG A 86 -1.66 -12.59 7.92
CA ARG A 86 -2.58 -11.96 7.00
C ARG A 86 -2.12 -12.16 5.56
N PHE A 87 -2.99 -12.68 4.74
CA PHE A 87 -2.78 -12.91 3.31
C PHE A 87 -3.54 -11.84 2.54
N ARG A 88 -2.89 -11.24 1.56
CA ARG A 88 -3.48 -10.18 0.74
C ARG A 88 -3.28 -10.49 -0.72
N TYR A 89 -4.33 -10.34 -1.50
CA TYR A 89 -4.27 -10.33 -2.95
C TYR A 89 -4.80 -9.00 -3.46
N ARG A 90 -4.05 -8.35 -4.36
CA ARG A 90 -4.44 -7.11 -5.02
C ARG A 90 -4.34 -7.27 -6.52
N LEU A 91 -5.41 -6.88 -7.20
CA LEU A 91 -5.46 -6.69 -8.65
C LEU A 91 -5.55 -5.20 -8.94
N ALA A 92 -4.59 -4.64 -9.65
CA ALA A 92 -4.52 -3.22 -9.96
C ALA A 92 -4.43 -2.99 -11.47
N LEU A 93 -5.13 -1.95 -11.92
CA LEU A 93 -5.14 -1.49 -13.28
C LEU A 93 -4.63 -0.05 -13.34
N THR A 94 -3.72 0.23 -14.28
CA THR A 94 -3.27 1.58 -14.56
C THR A 94 -3.37 1.87 -16.05
N VAL A 95 -4.00 2.99 -16.39
CA VAL A 95 -4.22 3.44 -17.77
C VAL A 95 -3.65 4.85 -17.93
N PRO A 96 -2.65 5.08 -18.79
CA PRO A 96 -2.21 6.44 -19.10
C PRO A 96 -3.33 7.16 -19.86
N LEU A 97 -3.58 8.41 -19.49
CA LEU A 97 -4.57 9.28 -20.11
C LEU A 97 -3.94 10.19 -21.18
N ASN A 98 -2.61 10.22 -21.23
CA ASN A 98 -1.87 10.93 -22.27
C ASN A 98 -0.63 10.10 -22.71
N ASN A 99 0.03 10.50 -23.80
CA ASN A 99 1.15 9.77 -24.38
C ASN A 99 2.50 10.02 -23.68
N LYS A 100 2.51 10.50 -22.43
CA LYS A 100 3.74 10.88 -21.71
C LYS A 100 4.36 9.77 -20.85
N ASN A 101 3.72 8.62 -20.71
CA ASN A 101 4.18 7.37 -20.08
C ASN A 101 5.35 7.51 -19.08
N GLY A 102 5.07 7.97 -17.85
CA GLY A 102 6.05 8.11 -16.76
C GLY A 102 7.02 9.31 -16.91
N LYS A 103 6.88 10.14 -17.95
CA LYS A 103 7.62 11.39 -18.09
C LYS A 103 6.88 12.55 -17.39
N SER A 104 7.52 13.69 -17.30
CA SER A 104 6.88 14.92 -16.81
C SER A 104 5.58 15.22 -17.56
N GLY A 105 4.53 15.55 -16.80
CA GLY A 105 3.19 15.75 -17.32
C GLY A 105 2.42 14.47 -17.66
N ASN A 106 2.90 13.28 -17.24
CA ASN A 106 2.14 12.05 -17.40
C ASN A 106 0.91 12.09 -16.50
N LEU A 107 -0.24 11.95 -17.13
CA LEU A 107 -1.54 11.81 -16.48
C LEU A 107 -2.00 10.36 -16.66
N TYR A 108 -2.39 9.71 -15.56
CA TYR A 108 -2.87 8.34 -15.58
C TYR A 108 -4.01 8.14 -14.61
N PHE A 109 -4.82 7.17 -14.92
CA PHE A 109 -5.86 6.63 -14.08
C PHE A 109 -5.38 5.34 -13.43
N THR A 110 -5.75 5.09 -12.18
CA THR A 110 -5.47 3.83 -11.49
C THR A 110 -6.65 3.38 -10.66
N CYS A 111 -6.92 2.08 -10.67
CA CYS A 111 -7.84 1.46 -9.73
C CYS A 111 -7.27 0.13 -9.25
N PHE A 112 -7.67 -0.29 -8.07
CA PHE A 112 -7.40 -1.64 -7.60
C PHE A 112 -8.50 -2.15 -6.67
N GLU A 113 -8.62 -3.47 -6.65
CA GLU A 113 -9.30 -4.22 -5.62
C GLU A 113 -8.28 -5.03 -4.83
N GLU A 114 -8.37 -4.99 -3.50
CA GLU A 114 -7.50 -5.73 -2.61
C GLU A 114 -8.31 -6.46 -1.54
N ILE A 115 -8.15 -7.77 -1.46
CA ILE A 115 -8.80 -8.64 -0.49
C ILE A 115 -7.81 -9.12 0.56
N PHE A 116 -8.33 -9.29 1.79
CA PHE A 116 -7.53 -9.62 2.96
C PHE A 116 -8.10 -10.83 3.67
N PHE A 117 -7.27 -11.85 3.84
CA PHE A 117 -7.58 -13.04 4.62
C PHE A 117 -6.67 -13.11 5.85
N THR A 118 -7.15 -13.76 6.90
CA THR A 118 -6.41 -14.01 8.14
C THR A 118 -6.48 -15.48 8.52
N ASP A 119 -5.49 -15.95 9.26
CA ASP A 119 -5.45 -17.32 9.80
C ASP A 119 -6.46 -17.55 10.94
N LYS A 120 -7.00 -16.48 11.53
CA LYS A 120 -8.03 -16.55 12.58
C LYS A 120 -9.36 -16.01 12.08
N ALA A 121 -10.45 -16.57 12.57
CA ALA A 121 -11.80 -16.13 12.20
C ALA A 121 -12.09 -14.65 12.58
N PRO A 122 -12.80 -13.90 11.74
CA PRO A 122 -13.28 -14.25 10.41
C PRO A 122 -12.13 -14.30 9.40
N HIS A 123 -12.05 -15.40 8.66
CA HIS A 123 -10.94 -15.60 7.71
C HIS A 123 -10.90 -14.53 6.63
N PHE A 124 -12.03 -14.13 6.08
CA PHE A 124 -12.12 -12.94 5.22
C PHE A 124 -12.34 -11.71 6.11
N SER A 125 -11.34 -10.84 6.18
CA SER A 125 -11.32 -9.73 7.14
C SER A 125 -11.55 -8.36 6.54
N ARG A 126 -11.28 -8.19 5.23
CA ARG A 126 -11.38 -6.89 4.56
C ARG A 126 -11.40 -7.02 3.06
N SER A 127 -12.12 -6.10 2.40
CA SER A 127 -11.98 -5.73 1.01
C SER A 127 -11.66 -4.23 0.92
N ARG A 128 -10.84 -3.83 -0.05
CA ARG A 128 -10.49 -2.43 -0.29
C ARG A 128 -10.45 -2.15 -1.77
N PHE A 129 -11.29 -1.23 -2.19
CA PHE A 129 -11.31 -0.69 -3.55
C PHE A 129 -10.68 0.71 -3.55
N LEU A 130 -9.81 0.99 -4.51
CA LEU A 130 -9.26 2.32 -4.77
C LEU A 130 -9.49 2.71 -6.22
N PHE A 131 -9.86 3.98 -6.39
CA PHE A 131 -10.02 4.63 -7.67
C PHE A 131 -9.34 6.00 -7.61
N GLY A 132 -8.37 6.26 -8.48
CA GLY A 132 -7.58 7.48 -8.39
C GLY A 132 -6.99 7.92 -9.71
N GLN A 133 -6.44 9.12 -9.68
CA GLN A 133 -5.76 9.74 -10.80
C GLN A 133 -4.38 10.19 -10.35
N GLY A 134 -3.35 9.94 -11.15
CA GLY A 134 -2.00 10.37 -10.86
C GLY A 134 -1.50 11.37 -11.89
N TYR A 135 -0.78 12.39 -11.41
CA TYR A 135 -0.09 13.36 -12.23
C TYR A 135 1.40 13.43 -11.84
N THR A 136 2.27 13.20 -12.83
CA THR A 136 3.72 13.24 -12.66
C THR A 136 4.24 14.61 -13.03
N PHE A 137 4.62 15.41 -12.03
CA PHE A 137 5.15 16.76 -12.25
C PHE A 137 6.54 16.73 -12.91
N ASN A 138 7.38 15.81 -12.45
CA ASN A 138 8.71 15.59 -12.99
C ASN A 138 9.17 14.14 -12.71
N LYS A 139 10.42 13.81 -13.07
CA LYS A 139 10.96 12.45 -12.85
C LYS A 139 11.01 11.99 -11.39
N TYR A 140 10.84 12.90 -10.43
CA TYR A 140 10.94 12.63 -9.00
C TYR A 140 9.61 12.69 -8.26
N VAL A 141 8.64 13.47 -8.74
CA VAL A 141 7.43 13.82 -7.97
C VAL A 141 6.17 13.48 -8.74
N THR A 142 5.32 12.67 -8.12
CA THR A 142 3.97 12.35 -8.61
C THR A 142 2.96 12.57 -7.50
N LEU A 143 1.87 13.24 -7.79
CA LEU A 143 0.72 13.40 -6.91
C LEU A 143 -0.40 12.46 -7.38
N GLN A 144 -1.02 11.76 -6.44
CA GLN A 144 -2.11 10.83 -6.73
C GLN A 144 -3.24 10.99 -5.70
N PRO A 145 -4.23 11.84 -5.98
CA PRO A 145 -5.51 11.80 -5.27
C PRO A 145 -6.28 10.53 -5.64
N ALA A 146 -6.98 9.97 -4.67
CA ALA A 146 -7.79 8.78 -4.86
C ALA A 146 -8.95 8.73 -3.86
N TYR A 147 -10.04 8.12 -4.28
CA TYR A 147 -11.11 7.65 -3.44
C TYR A 147 -10.84 6.20 -3.04
N VAL A 148 -11.07 5.89 -1.76
CA VAL A 148 -10.91 4.55 -1.21
C VAL A 148 -12.19 4.13 -0.51
N TYR A 149 -12.75 3.00 -0.91
CA TYR A 149 -13.79 2.31 -0.18
C TYR A 149 -13.19 1.08 0.50
N GLN A 150 -13.39 0.97 1.81
CA GLN A 150 -12.91 -0.17 2.61
C GLN A 150 -14.07 -0.80 3.34
N TYR A 151 -14.22 -2.11 3.17
CA TYR A 151 -15.21 -2.91 3.87
C TYR A 151 -14.50 -3.83 4.86
N ASP A 152 -14.71 -3.59 6.15
CA ASP A 152 -14.12 -4.35 7.25
C ASP A 152 -15.11 -5.38 7.79
N ILE A 153 -14.63 -6.60 8.01
CA ILE A 153 -15.40 -7.68 8.62
C ILE A 153 -14.68 -8.15 9.89
N SER A 154 -15.39 -8.12 11.01
CA SER A 154 -14.96 -8.68 12.28
C SER A 154 -16.00 -9.70 12.77
N LYS A 155 -15.71 -10.39 13.87
CA LYS A 155 -16.66 -11.38 14.44
C LYS A 155 -18.06 -10.79 14.70
N ASN A 156 -18.12 -9.53 15.15
CA ASN A 156 -19.35 -8.91 15.63
C ASN A 156 -19.79 -7.69 14.81
N SER A 157 -19.07 -7.35 13.74
CA SER A 157 -19.34 -6.12 12.98
C SER A 157 -18.93 -6.24 11.53
N LYS A 158 -19.72 -5.61 10.67
CA LYS A 158 -19.39 -5.39 9.26
C LYS A 158 -19.57 -3.90 8.99
N GLN A 159 -18.53 -3.23 8.48
CA GLN A 159 -18.54 -1.79 8.32
C GLN A 159 -17.87 -1.35 7.02
N GLY A 160 -18.58 -0.56 6.23
CA GLY A 160 -18.04 0.18 5.10
C GLY A 160 -17.47 1.53 5.56
N LYS A 161 -16.32 1.92 5.03
CA LYS A 161 -15.65 3.20 5.29
C LYS A 161 -15.21 3.83 3.98
N HIS A 162 -15.36 5.14 3.91
CA HIS A 162 -14.99 5.95 2.75
C HIS A 162 -13.83 6.88 3.13
N PHE A 163 -12.80 6.95 2.28
CA PHE A 163 -11.66 7.82 2.50
C PHE A 163 -11.33 8.59 1.22
N LEU A 164 -10.86 9.81 1.40
CA LEU A 164 -10.07 10.50 0.39
C LEU A 164 -8.60 10.33 0.74
N GLN A 165 -7.83 9.78 -0.18
CA GLN A 165 -6.41 9.57 -0.04
C GLN A 165 -5.66 10.50 -0.99
N VAL A 166 -4.68 11.21 -0.49
CA VAL A 166 -3.74 11.96 -1.31
C VAL A 166 -2.35 11.36 -1.10
N SER A 167 -1.75 10.86 -2.17
CA SER A 167 -0.40 10.28 -2.12
C SER A 167 0.58 11.17 -2.86
N LEU A 168 1.63 11.57 -2.16
CA LEU A 168 2.81 12.19 -2.77
C LEU A 168 3.87 11.11 -2.93
N LEU A 169 4.16 10.74 -4.18
CA LEU A 169 5.14 9.72 -4.52
C LEU A 169 6.46 10.41 -4.89
N LEU A 170 7.48 10.18 -4.06
CA LEU A 170 8.81 10.71 -4.28
C LEU A 170 9.73 9.59 -4.76
N LYS A 171 10.36 9.80 -5.92
CA LYS A 171 11.37 8.89 -6.45
C LYS A 171 12.75 9.49 -6.18
N ILE A 172 13.44 8.93 -5.20
CA ILE A 172 14.84 9.24 -4.93
C ILE A 172 15.66 8.34 -5.85
N ASN A 173 16.46 8.93 -6.74
CA ASN A 173 17.38 8.17 -7.58
C ASN A 173 18.69 8.08 -6.81
N PRO A 174 19.06 6.95 -6.18
CA PRO A 174 20.43 6.74 -5.74
C PRO A 174 21.26 6.74 -7.03
N GLY A 175 22.22 7.63 -7.11
CA GLY A 175 23.09 7.81 -8.28
C GLY A 175 23.53 6.48 -8.88
N ASN A 176 23.97 6.51 -10.13
CA ASN A 176 24.37 5.38 -10.96
C ASN A 176 24.84 4.17 -10.18
N PRO A 177 24.32 2.96 -10.47
CA PRO A 177 24.87 1.75 -9.87
C PRO A 177 26.35 1.68 -10.22
N LEU A 178 27.20 1.72 -9.20
CA LEU A 178 28.66 1.57 -9.28
C LEU A 178 29.08 0.14 -9.66
N ILE A 179 28.29 -0.57 -10.46
CA ILE A 179 28.66 -1.88 -10.98
C ILE A 179 28.32 -1.89 -12.47
N SER A 180 29.20 -1.30 -13.25
CA SER A 180 29.45 -1.77 -14.59
C SER A 180 30.27 -3.06 -14.46
N SER A 181 29.62 -4.20 -14.42
CA SER A 181 30.30 -5.46 -14.66
C SER A 181 30.66 -5.51 -16.14
N LYS A 182 31.95 -5.50 -16.40
CA LYS A 182 32.55 -5.96 -17.65
C LYS A 182 32.16 -7.41 -17.94
#